data_26860fb787e8aebde027d209376bcccc
#
_entry.id   26860fb787e8aebde027d209376bcccc
#
_cell.length_a   1.000
_cell.length_b   1.000
_cell.length_c   1.000
_cell.angle_alpha   90.00
_cell.angle_beta   90.00
_cell.angle_gamma   90.00
#
_symmetry.space_group_name_H-M   'P 1'
#
loop_
_entity.id
_entity.type
_entity.pdbx_description
1 polymer ?
#
loop_
_entity_poly.entity_id
_entity_poly.type
_entity_poly.pdbx_seq_one_letter_code
_entity_poly.pdbx_strand_id
1 'polypeptide(L)'
;MSIWQKPNRLNLLIMKEYIAQRLEALREVMRREHLYAFIFPSTDPHNSEYVPDRWKGREWISGFNGSAGTAVVTMHSAALWTDSRYFIAAADQLSGTEFQLMKLKIEGTPTISEWLGSELREVSSAQVGVDGMCNSAANVEVLVSDLRREGGIT
;
A
#
# COMPACT_ATOMS: atom_id res chain seq x y z
N MET A 1 22.64 16.38 -21.49
CA MET A 1 23.08 16.25 -20.08
C MET A 1 21.96 15.59 -19.30
N SER A 2 22.15 14.37 -18.88
CA SER A 2 21.18 13.64 -18.06
C SER A 2 21.25 14.17 -16.62
N ILE A 3 20.20 14.83 -16.16
CA ILE A 3 20.06 15.38 -14.80
C ILE A 3 19.42 14.33 -13.88
N TRP A 4 19.71 13.06 -14.08
CA TRP A 4 19.35 12.02 -13.11
C TRP A 4 20.49 11.89 -12.10
N GLN A 5 20.65 12.91 -11.24
CA GLN A 5 21.43 12.72 -10.03
C GLN A 5 20.66 11.73 -9.15
N LYS A 6 21.29 10.57 -8.87
CA LYS A 6 20.80 9.68 -7.82
C LYS A 6 20.61 10.53 -6.55
N PRO A 7 19.46 10.40 -5.86
CA PRO A 7 19.24 11.17 -4.64
C PRO A 7 20.43 10.94 -3.69
N ASN A 8 20.93 12.01 -3.12
CA ASN A 8 22.00 11.98 -2.14
C ASN A 8 21.61 11.01 -1.01
N ARG A 9 22.58 10.25 -0.51
CA ARG A 9 22.38 9.28 0.58
C ARG A 9 21.66 9.89 1.79
N LEU A 10 21.92 11.14 2.10
CA LEU A 10 21.23 11.88 3.16
C LEU A 10 19.73 12.07 2.83
N ASN A 11 19.40 12.44 1.60
CA ASN A 11 18.00 12.62 1.18
C ASN A 11 17.21 11.29 1.22
N LEU A 12 17.86 10.18 0.90
CA LEU A 12 17.26 8.86 1.03
C LEU A 12 16.99 8.49 2.48
N LEU A 13 17.93 8.77 3.39
CA LEU A 13 17.73 8.52 4.83
C LEU A 13 16.59 9.36 5.40
N ILE A 14 16.53 10.64 5.04
CA ILE A 14 15.46 11.55 5.43
C ILE A 14 14.09 11.07 4.91
N MET A 15 14.03 10.62 3.66
CA MET A 15 12.79 10.08 3.07
C MET A 15 12.30 8.84 3.83
N LYS A 16 13.19 7.93 4.17
CA LYS A 16 12.86 6.71 4.94
C LYS A 16 12.35 7.03 6.34
N GLU A 17 12.94 8.02 6.99
CA GLU A 17 12.48 8.53 8.28
C GLU A 17 11.05 9.09 8.17
N TYR A 18 10.76 9.87 7.13
CA TYR A 18 9.40 10.36 6.89
C TYR A 18 8.40 9.24 6.64
N ILE A 19 8.78 8.19 5.91
CA ILE A 19 7.90 7.03 5.69
C ILE A 19 7.60 6.33 7.02
N ALA A 20 8.59 6.13 7.88
CA ALA A 20 8.39 5.52 9.20
C ALA A 20 7.45 6.37 10.07
N GLN A 21 7.63 7.69 10.10
CA GLN A 21 6.75 8.61 10.83
C GLN A 21 5.32 8.62 10.29
N ARG A 22 5.14 8.56 8.96
CA ARG A 22 3.83 8.49 8.31
C ARG A 22 3.11 7.18 8.62
N LEU A 23 3.82 6.06 8.63
CA LEU A 23 3.28 4.75 9.02
C LEU A 23 2.79 4.78 10.48
N GLU A 24 3.56 5.33 11.39
CA GLU A 24 3.14 5.42 12.79
C GLU A 24 1.93 6.35 12.97
N ALA A 25 1.92 7.51 12.31
CA ALA A 25 0.78 8.42 12.32
C ALA A 25 -0.50 7.78 11.75
N LEU A 26 -0.37 7.00 10.66
CA LEU A 26 -1.48 6.24 10.09
C LEU A 26 -2.00 5.19 11.09
N ARG A 27 -1.11 4.43 11.70
CA ARG A 27 -1.47 3.39 12.69
C ARG A 27 -2.16 3.98 13.91
N GLU A 28 -1.80 5.18 14.33
CA GLU A 28 -2.49 5.90 15.40
C GLU A 28 -3.95 6.21 15.01
N VAL A 29 -4.18 6.69 13.78
CA VAL A 29 -5.53 6.90 13.25
C VAL A 29 -6.28 5.56 13.14
N MET A 30 -5.63 4.53 12.62
CA MET A 30 -6.23 3.19 12.50
C MET A 30 -6.68 2.64 13.86
N ARG A 31 -5.87 2.79 14.92
CA ARG A 31 -6.25 2.39 16.29
C ARG A 31 -7.50 3.11 16.75
N ARG A 32 -7.56 4.42 16.56
CA ARG A 32 -8.70 5.26 16.95
C ARG A 32 -9.98 4.88 16.21
N GLU A 33 -9.87 4.56 14.92
CA GLU A 33 -10.99 4.18 14.06
C GLU A 33 -11.29 2.67 14.08
N HIS A 34 -10.60 1.89 14.91
CA HIS A 34 -10.73 0.43 15.03
C HIS A 34 -10.44 -0.33 13.72
N LEU A 35 -9.52 0.20 12.90
CA LEU A 35 -9.07 -0.44 11.66
C LEU A 35 -7.82 -1.27 11.92
N TYR A 36 -7.74 -2.44 11.31
CA TYR A 36 -6.60 -3.34 11.39
C TYR A 36 -5.70 -3.31 10.16
N ALA A 37 -6.23 -2.82 9.05
CA ALA A 37 -5.48 -2.55 7.84
C ALA A 37 -6.05 -1.35 7.09
N PHE A 38 -5.26 -0.75 6.19
CA PHE A 38 -5.70 0.28 5.26
C PHE A 38 -5.07 0.06 3.89
N ILE A 39 -5.87 0.21 2.82
CA ILE A 39 -5.46 -0.04 1.44
C ILE A 39 -5.41 1.27 0.67
N PHE A 40 -4.25 1.54 0.05
CA PHE A 40 -3.99 2.71 -0.79
C PHE A 40 -3.85 2.28 -2.26
N PRO A 41 -4.88 2.48 -3.11
CA PRO A 41 -4.79 2.18 -4.54
C PRO A 41 -4.00 3.26 -5.30
N SER A 42 -3.75 3.02 -6.59
CA SER A 42 -3.17 3.98 -7.52
C SER A 42 -4.24 4.72 -8.33
N THR A 43 -5.34 5.09 -7.69
CA THR A 43 -6.51 5.69 -8.34
C THR A 43 -6.87 7.00 -7.69
N ASP A 44 -7.62 7.81 -8.42
CA ASP A 44 -8.29 9.01 -7.91
C ASP A 44 -9.81 8.88 -8.14
N PRO A 45 -10.64 9.84 -7.68
CA PRO A 45 -12.10 9.79 -7.85
C PRO A 45 -12.58 9.74 -9.31
N HIS A 46 -11.74 10.12 -10.25
CA HIS A 46 -12.04 10.16 -11.69
C HIS A 46 -11.42 8.99 -12.46
N ASN A 47 -10.68 8.12 -11.78
CA ASN A 47 -9.90 7.04 -12.39
C ASN A 47 -9.00 7.54 -13.51
N SER A 48 -8.30 8.66 -13.25
CA SER A 48 -7.44 9.34 -14.20
C SER A 48 -6.20 8.53 -14.54
N GLU A 49 -5.70 8.63 -15.77
CA GLU A 49 -4.43 8.04 -16.18
C GLU A 49 -3.25 8.65 -15.40
N TYR A 50 -3.34 9.97 -15.14
CA TYR A 50 -2.37 10.71 -14.35
C TYR A 50 -3.04 11.22 -13.06
N VAL A 51 -2.74 10.56 -11.96
CA VAL A 51 -3.31 10.88 -10.64
C VAL A 51 -2.74 12.20 -10.12
N PRO A 52 -3.57 13.20 -9.79
CA PRO A 52 -3.11 14.44 -9.16
C PRO A 52 -2.46 14.22 -7.79
N ASP A 53 -1.53 15.07 -7.41
CA ASP A 53 -0.70 14.90 -6.20
C ASP A 53 -1.52 14.72 -4.91
N ARG A 54 -2.64 15.41 -4.78
CA ARG A 54 -3.53 15.27 -3.61
C ARG A 54 -4.10 13.86 -3.41
N TRP A 55 -4.12 13.04 -4.48
CA TRP A 55 -4.66 11.67 -4.46
C TRP A 55 -3.57 10.60 -4.48
N LYS A 56 -2.30 11.00 -4.45
CA LYS A 56 -1.15 10.07 -4.44
C LYS A 56 -0.88 9.48 -3.04
N GLY A 57 -1.92 8.97 -2.38
CA GLY A 57 -1.82 8.39 -1.03
C GLY A 57 -0.85 7.23 -0.95
N ARG A 58 -0.83 6.36 -1.97
CA ARG A 58 0.12 5.25 -2.05
C ARG A 58 1.57 5.73 -2.12
N GLU A 59 1.88 6.72 -2.98
CA GLU A 59 3.22 7.31 -3.09
C GLU A 59 3.62 7.99 -1.77
N TRP A 60 2.69 8.73 -1.17
CA TRP A 60 2.94 9.41 0.09
C TRP A 60 3.28 8.44 1.23
N ILE A 61 2.56 7.33 1.37
CA ILE A 61 2.77 6.38 2.48
C ILE A 61 3.98 5.46 2.25
N SER A 62 4.28 5.09 1.00
CA SER A 62 5.30 4.10 0.68
C SER A 62 6.61 4.66 0.12
N GLY A 63 6.57 5.88 -0.44
CA GLY A 63 7.68 6.45 -1.21
C GLY A 63 7.83 5.85 -2.61
N PHE A 64 6.97 4.94 -3.02
CA PHE A 64 6.99 4.36 -4.36
C PHE A 64 6.20 5.21 -5.35
N ASN A 65 6.88 5.73 -6.38
CA ASN A 65 6.34 6.69 -7.35
C ASN A 65 5.97 6.09 -8.71
N GLY A 66 6.02 4.79 -8.88
CA GLY A 66 5.55 4.13 -10.10
C GLY A 66 4.05 4.38 -10.35
N SER A 67 3.59 4.35 -11.60
CA SER A 67 2.19 4.68 -11.95
C SER A 67 1.19 3.59 -11.57
N ALA A 68 1.62 2.37 -11.29
CA ALA A 68 0.75 1.25 -10.93
C ALA A 68 1.23 0.50 -9.69
N GLY A 69 0.34 0.28 -8.76
CA GLY A 69 0.59 -0.47 -7.54
C GLY A 69 -0.45 -0.19 -6.46
N THR A 70 -0.47 -1.02 -5.45
CA THR A 70 -1.34 -0.87 -4.28
C THR A 70 -0.51 -1.07 -3.03
N ALA A 71 -0.56 -0.12 -2.11
CA ALA A 71 0.05 -0.26 -0.80
C ALA A 71 -0.99 -0.71 0.22
N VAL A 72 -0.61 -1.61 1.10
CA VAL A 72 -1.44 -2.08 2.22
C VAL A 72 -0.63 -1.97 3.50
N VAL A 73 -1.22 -1.36 4.51
CA VAL A 73 -0.62 -1.18 5.83
C VAL A 73 -1.48 -1.89 6.86
N THR A 74 -0.86 -2.74 7.68
CA THR A 74 -1.47 -3.30 8.89
C THR A 74 -0.86 -2.65 10.14
N MET A 75 -1.33 -3.06 11.31
CA MET A 75 -0.77 -2.55 12.57
C MET A 75 0.72 -2.91 12.75
N HIS A 76 1.20 -3.95 12.10
CA HIS A 76 2.56 -4.48 12.31
C HIS A 76 3.39 -4.65 11.05
N SER A 77 2.77 -4.58 9.87
CA SER A 77 3.41 -4.84 8.58
C SER A 77 2.96 -3.83 7.52
N ALA A 78 3.73 -3.72 6.45
CA ALA A 78 3.35 -2.96 5.27
C ALA A 78 3.85 -3.67 4.01
N ALA A 79 3.07 -3.64 2.94
CA ALA A 79 3.43 -4.27 1.68
C ALA A 79 2.94 -3.44 0.48
N LEU A 80 3.64 -3.59 -0.64
CA LEU A 80 3.31 -2.93 -1.90
C LEU A 80 3.28 -3.95 -3.02
N TRP A 81 2.14 -4.06 -3.68
CA TRP A 81 1.96 -4.84 -4.91
C TRP A 81 2.19 -3.96 -6.13
N THR A 82 3.02 -4.42 -7.06
CA THR A 82 3.23 -3.75 -8.35
C THR A 82 3.54 -4.77 -9.45
N ASP A 83 3.47 -4.33 -10.71
CA ASP A 83 3.73 -5.19 -11.86
C ASP A 83 5.20 -5.16 -12.31
N SER A 84 5.54 -6.01 -13.27
CA SER A 84 6.93 -6.26 -13.70
C SER A 84 7.66 -5.01 -14.25
N ARG A 85 6.93 -4.00 -14.71
CA ARG A 85 7.53 -2.75 -15.20
C ARG A 85 8.27 -2.00 -14.09
N TYR A 86 7.90 -2.23 -12.83
CA TYR A 86 8.36 -1.47 -11.67
C TYR A 86 9.16 -2.28 -10.66
N PHE A 87 9.41 -3.58 -10.87
CA PHE A 87 10.07 -4.41 -9.85
C PHE A 87 11.42 -3.86 -9.38
N ILE A 88 12.25 -3.38 -10.31
CA ILE A 88 13.57 -2.84 -9.97
C ILE A 88 13.43 -1.51 -9.23
N ALA A 89 12.62 -0.59 -9.76
CA ALA A 89 12.40 0.71 -9.15
C ALA A 89 11.77 0.59 -7.76
N ALA A 90 10.77 -0.30 -7.61
CA ALA A 90 10.13 -0.54 -6.33
C ALA A 90 11.09 -1.16 -5.31
N ALA A 91 11.90 -2.13 -5.71
CA ALA A 91 12.91 -2.73 -4.83
C ALA A 91 13.90 -1.68 -4.31
N ASP A 92 14.34 -0.75 -5.17
CA ASP A 92 15.23 0.34 -4.79
C ASP A 92 14.54 1.34 -3.85
N GLN A 93 13.35 1.81 -4.22
CA GLN A 93 12.61 2.83 -3.47
C GLN A 93 12.10 2.34 -2.11
N LEU A 94 11.70 1.08 -2.00
CA LEU A 94 11.23 0.47 -0.74
C LEU A 94 12.38 -0.02 0.14
N SER A 95 13.59 -0.12 -0.38
CA SER A 95 14.76 -0.58 0.38
C SER A 95 14.99 0.25 1.64
N GLY A 96 15.11 -0.43 2.79
CA GLY A 96 15.28 0.19 4.11
C GLY A 96 14.04 0.88 4.68
N THR A 97 12.86 0.66 4.07
CA THR A 97 11.56 0.93 4.66
C THR A 97 10.95 -0.36 5.20
N GLU A 98 9.84 -0.25 5.92
CA GLU A 98 9.07 -1.41 6.39
C GLU A 98 8.31 -2.14 5.25
N PHE A 99 8.15 -1.51 4.09
CA PHE A 99 7.38 -2.06 3.00
C PHE A 99 8.03 -3.28 2.36
N GLN A 100 7.30 -4.39 2.30
CA GLN A 100 7.63 -5.59 1.56
C GLN A 100 7.17 -5.44 0.10
N LEU A 101 8.03 -5.77 -0.86
CA LEU A 101 7.66 -5.77 -2.27
C LEU A 101 6.94 -7.07 -2.64
N MET A 102 5.71 -6.97 -3.12
CA MET A 102 4.90 -8.05 -3.64
C MET A 102 4.83 -7.96 -5.17
N LYS A 103 5.44 -8.91 -5.84
CA LYS A 103 5.59 -8.93 -7.30
C LYS A 103 4.39 -9.60 -7.96
N LEU A 104 3.48 -8.82 -8.53
CA LEU A 104 2.30 -9.34 -9.22
C LEU A 104 2.66 -10.34 -10.32
N LYS A 105 1.86 -11.42 -10.44
CA LYS A 105 2.01 -12.51 -11.42
C LYS A 105 3.29 -13.34 -11.25
N ILE A 106 4.02 -13.20 -10.18
CA ILE A 106 5.10 -14.11 -9.82
C ILE A 106 4.55 -15.20 -8.90
N GLU A 107 4.86 -16.45 -9.22
CA GLU A 107 4.46 -17.60 -8.43
C GLU A 107 4.90 -17.46 -6.96
N GLY A 108 4.00 -17.80 -6.06
CA GLY A 108 4.22 -17.67 -4.62
C GLY A 108 3.94 -16.26 -4.04
N THR A 109 3.64 -15.26 -4.88
CA THR A 109 3.21 -13.95 -4.38
C THR A 109 1.73 -14.00 -3.97
N PRO A 110 1.39 -13.74 -2.71
CA PRO A 110 -0.01 -13.74 -2.27
C PRO A 110 -0.78 -12.57 -2.89
N THR A 111 -2.07 -12.74 -3.08
CA THR A 111 -2.99 -11.62 -3.32
C THR A 111 -3.11 -10.76 -2.08
N ILE A 112 -3.67 -9.56 -2.21
CA ILE A 112 -3.91 -8.67 -1.06
C ILE A 112 -4.80 -9.35 -0.03
N SER A 113 -5.86 -10.03 -0.46
CA SER A 113 -6.79 -10.72 0.45
C SER A 113 -6.12 -11.91 1.15
N GLU A 114 -5.34 -12.72 0.45
CA GLU A 114 -4.58 -13.83 1.05
C GLU A 114 -3.56 -13.33 2.08
N TRP A 115 -2.85 -12.25 1.75
CA TRP A 115 -1.87 -11.66 2.66
C TRP A 115 -2.56 -11.09 3.91
N LEU A 116 -3.66 -10.34 3.73
CA LEU A 116 -4.45 -9.85 4.85
C LEU A 116 -5.06 -10.97 5.69
N GLY A 117 -5.52 -12.05 5.06
CA GLY A 117 -5.99 -13.25 5.77
C GLY A 117 -4.91 -13.87 6.67
N SER A 118 -3.66 -13.85 6.20
CA SER A 118 -2.51 -14.30 7.00
C SER A 118 -2.15 -13.34 8.12
N GLU A 119 -2.05 -12.04 7.81
CA GLU A 119 -1.67 -10.98 8.78
C GLU A 119 -2.70 -10.79 9.90
N LEU A 120 -3.99 -10.93 9.59
CA LEU A 120 -5.10 -10.68 10.51
C LEU A 120 -5.74 -11.96 11.07
N ARG A 121 -5.11 -13.11 10.86
CA ARG A 121 -5.63 -14.43 11.26
C ARG A 121 -6.06 -14.52 12.71
N GLU A 122 -5.38 -13.83 13.61
CA GLU A 122 -5.64 -13.85 15.04
C GLU A 122 -6.62 -12.77 15.50
N VAL A 123 -7.09 -11.95 14.57
CA VAL A 123 -8.02 -10.86 14.84
C VAL A 123 -9.43 -11.26 14.47
N SER A 124 -10.29 -11.41 15.45
CA SER A 124 -11.71 -11.69 15.19
C SER A 124 -12.41 -10.46 14.63
N SER A 125 -13.09 -10.63 13.48
CA SER A 125 -13.85 -9.55 12.82
C SER A 125 -12.99 -8.31 12.51
N ALA A 126 -11.81 -8.53 11.93
CA ALA A 126 -10.92 -7.45 11.54
C ALA A 126 -11.57 -6.53 10.50
N GLN A 127 -11.46 -5.23 10.70
CA GLN A 127 -11.96 -4.21 9.77
C GLN A 127 -10.81 -3.64 8.94
N VAL A 128 -11.01 -3.56 7.62
CA VAL A 128 -10.06 -3.00 6.66
C VAL A 128 -10.62 -1.70 6.10
N GLY A 129 -9.83 -0.63 6.19
CA GLY A 129 -10.19 0.68 5.67
C GLY A 129 -9.78 0.86 4.21
N VAL A 130 -10.62 1.56 3.47
CA VAL A 130 -10.34 2.05 2.11
C VAL A 130 -10.83 3.47 1.96
N ASP A 131 -10.20 4.26 1.09
CA ASP A 131 -10.74 5.56 0.71
C ASP A 131 -11.87 5.37 -0.31
N GLY A 132 -13.10 5.65 0.10
CA GLY A 132 -14.28 5.54 -0.75
C GLY A 132 -14.29 6.49 -1.96
N MET A 133 -13.46 7.55 -1.95
CA MET A 133 -13.29 8.43 -3.09
C MET A 133 -12.36 7.85 -4.17
N CYS A 134 -11.45 6.98 -3.76
CA CYS A 134 -10.45 6.37 -4.65
C CYS A 134 -10.80 4.95 -5.09
N ASN A 135 -11.93 4.40 -4.65
CA ASN A 135 -12.36 3.04 -4.96
C ASN A 135 -13.77 3.03 -5.54
N SER A 136 -13.97 2.35 -6.67
CA SER A 136 -15.32 2.14 -7.20
C SER A 136 -16.10 1.16 -6.31
N ALA A 137 -17.41 1.30 -6.27
CA ALA A 137 -18.28 0.38 -5.52
C ALA A 137 -18.06 -1.08 -5.95
N ALA A 138 -17.91 -1.34 -7.25
CA ALA A 138 -17.64 -2.68 -7.78
C ALA A 138 -16.32 -3.26 -7.25
N ASN A 139 -15.24 -2.44 -7.20
CA ASN A 139 -13.96 -2.89 -6.67
C ASN A 139 -14.05 -3.19 -5.16
N VAL A 140 -14.80 -2.39 -4.41
CA VAL A 140 -15.03 -2.62 -2.98
C VAL A 140 -15.83 -3.91 -2.76
N GLU A 141 -16.87 -4.17 -3.56
CA GLU A 141 -17.65 -5.40 -3.47
C GLU A 141 -16.80 -6.66 -3.72
N VAL A 142 -15.93 -6.63 -4.73
CA VAL A 142 -14.98 -7.73 -5.00
C VAL A 142 -14.03 -7.92 -3.83
N LEU A 143 -13.43 -6.83 -3.33
CA LEU A 143 -12.53 -6.88 -2.19
C LEU A 143 -13.21 -7.45 -0.94
N VAL A 144 -14.42 -7.01 -0.63
CA VAL A 144 -15.21 -7.52 0.51
C VAL A 144 -15.49 -9.02 0.36
N SER A 145 -15.86 -9.45 -0.85
CA SER A 145 -16.09 -10.88 -1.13
C SER A 145 -14.83 -11.71 -0.91
N ASP A 146 -13.68 -11.22 -1.38
CA ASP A 146 -12.40 -11.90 -1.23
C ASP A 146 -11.94 -11.96 0.23
N LEU A 147 -12.04 -10.86 0.96
CA LEU A 147 -11.67 -10.78 2.38
C LEU A 147 -12.55 -11.68 3.26
N ARG A 148 -13.84 -11.79 2.96
CA ARG A 148 -14.74 -12.71 3.68
C ARG A 148 -14.35 -14.17 3.50
N ARG A 149 -13.85 -14.54 2.32
CA ARG A 149 -13.34 -15.91 2.06
C ARG A 149 -12.08 -16.21 2.87
N GLU A 150 -11.25 -15.21 3.16
CA GLU A 150 -9.99 -15.38 3.89
C GLU A 150 -10.13 -15.41 5.41
N GLY A 151 -11.32 -15.26 5.97
CA GLY A 151 -11.50 -15.41 7.42
C GLY A 151 -12.47 -14.43 8.09
N GLY A 152 -13.43 -13.94 7.36
CA GLY A 152 -14.45 -13.04 7.91
C GLY A 152 -13.96 -11.61 8.17
N ILE A 153 -12.95 -11.19 7.43
CA ILE A 153 -12.46 -9.81 7.40
C ILE A 153 -13.50 -8.92 6.71
N THR A 154 -13.73 -7.72 7.21
CA THR A 154 -14.71 -6.77 6.69
C THR A 154 -14.10 -5.40 6.38
#